data_6d67ec4658114eeb0776e35aa91aead0
#
_entry.id   6d67ec4658114eeb0776e35aa91aead0
#
_cell.length_a   1.000
_cell.length_b   1.000
_cell.length_c   1.000
_cell.angle_alpha   90.00
_cell.angle_beta   90.00
_cell.angle_gamma   90.00
#
_symmetry.space_group_name_H-M   'P 1'
#
loop_
_entity.id
_entity.type
_entity.pdbx_description
1 polymer ?
#
loop_
_entity_poly.entity_id
_entity_poly.type
_entity_poly.pdbx_seq_one_letter_code
_entity_poly.pdbx_strand_id
1 'polypeptide(L)'
;MSPAQPVGDPLPGTGELPPQVAAPAPDGNERPFSVYLHVPYCRVRCGYCDFNTYTNLAMGPGASVGDYVDTLECELHLARAAMDRAGLPARPAQTVFVGGGTPTMLVPGDLVRMVGIVGEVFGLADGAEVTTEANPETVDEAYLTALAQGGLTRVSFGMQSAVPHVLKVLDRTHRPERVPLVVRWARRAGLATSLDLIYGAPGESMEDWRRSLEAAVEIGPDHLSAYALVIEEGTRMWAQVRRGELPMPEDDDEAAKYEMADAALAGAGYRWYEISNWARPGAEC
;
A
#
# COMPACT_ATOMS: atom_id res chain seq x y z
N MET A 1 5.30 -18.12 -13.74
CA MET A 1 5.69 -16.84 -14.37
C MET A 1 4.54 -15.88 -14.18
N SER A 2 4.73 -14.85 -13.38
CA SER A 2 3.76 -13.76 -13.31
C SER A 2 3.59 -13.17 -14.70
N PRO A 3 2.37 -12.94 -15.22
CA PRO A 3 2.23 -12.29 -16.52
C PRO A 3 2.91 -10.93 -16.43
N ALA A 4 3.82 -10.67 -17.37
CA ALA A 4 4.46 -9.36 -17.47
C ALA A 4 3.36 -8.28 -17.50
N GLN A 5 3.47 -7.30 -16.63
CA GLN A 5 2.55 -6.17 -16.66
C GLN A 5 2.60 -5.53 -18.05
N PRO A 6 1.45 -5.16 -18.62
CA PRO A 6 1.45 -4.49 -19.90
C PRO A 6 2.29 -3.21 -19.81
N VAL A 7 3.26 -3.08 -20.67
CA VAL A 7 4.08 -1.86 -20.78
C VAL A 7 3.14 -0.75 -21.22
N GLY A 8 2.94 0.24 -20.35
CA GLY A 8 2.15 1.42 -20.72
C GLY A 8 2.85 2.25 -21.79
N ASP A 9 2.07 2.96 -22.61
CA ASP A 9 2.61 3.92 -23.53
C ASP A 9 3.29 5.08 -22.76
N PRO A 10 4.42 5.61 -23.25
CA PRO A 10 5.04 6.77 -22.63
C PRO A 10 4.08 7.97 -22.68
N LEU A 11 4.02 8.71 -21.56
CA LEU A 11 3.22 9.94 -21.52
C LEU A 11 3.70 10.92 -22.62
N PRO A 12 2.77 11.65 -23.29
CA PRO A 12 3.14 12.68 -24.23
C PRO A 12 4.04 13.72 -23.57
N GLY A 13 5.14 14.10 -24.21
CA GLY A 13 6.06 15.13 -23.72
C GLY A 13 5.44 16.51 -23.53
N THR A 14 4.23 16.72 -24.06
CA THR A 14 3.42 17.95 -23.90
C THR A 14 2.69 18.01 -22.55
N GLY A 15 2.62 16.89 -21.78
CA GLY A 15 1.80 16.78 -20.59
C GLY A 15 0.28 16.76 -20.87
N GLU A 16 -0.12 16.53 -22.13
CA GLU A 16 -1.52 16.34 -22.50
C GLU A 16 -1.96 14.90 -22.22
N LEU A 17 -3.20 14.73 -21.78
CA LEU A 17 -3.76 13.40 -21.58
C LEU A 17 -4.11 12.77 -22.94
N PRO A 18 -3.81 11.47 -23.14
CA PRO A 18 -4.21 10.78 -24.37
C PRO A 18 -5.73 10.84 -24.57
N PRO A 19 -6.22 10.98 -25.81
CA PRO A 19 -7.67 11.08 -26.09
C PRO A 19 -8.49 9.91 -25.53
N GLN A 20 -7.88 8.74 -25.38
CA GLN A 20 -8.53 7.53 -24.85
C GLN A 20 -8.94 7.69 -23.37
N VAL A 21 -8.25 8.57 -22.62
CA VAL A 21 -8.57 8.82 -21.19
C VAL A 21 -9.94 9.52 -21.06
N ALA A 22 -10.30 10.36 -22.03
CA ALA A 22 -11.57 11.07 -22.05
C ALA A 22 -12.72 10.25 -22.67
N ALA A 23 -12.44 9.06 -23.23
CA ALA A 23 -13.47 8.21 -23.82
C ALA A 23 -14.44 7.69 -22.74
N PRO A 24 -15.76 7.66 -23.02
CA PRO A 24 -16.73 7.04 -22.12
C PRO A 24 -16.36 5.57 -21.85
N ALA A 25 -16.70 5.09 -20.66
CA ALA A 25 -16.54 3.66 -20.37
C ALA A 25 -17.37 2.83 -21.38
N PRO A 26 -16.84 1.67 -21.87
CA PRO A 26 -17.53 0.87 -22.89
C PRO A 26 -18.93 0.38 -22.46
N ASP A 27 -19.14 0.23 -21.16
CA ASP A 27 -20.40 -0.19 -20.55
C ASP A 27 -21.38 0.96 -20.25
N GLY A 28 -20.99 2.21 -20.56
CA GLY A 28 -21.76 3.41 -20.27
C GLY A 28 -21.86 3.79 -18.79
N ASN A 29 -21.17 3.07 -17.89
CA ASN A 29 -21.14 3.38 -16.48
C ASN A 29 -20.09 4.46 -16.18
N GLU A 30 -20.38 5.35 -15.25
CA GLU A 30 -19.37 6.28 -14.73
C GLU A 30 -18.33 5.50 -13.91
N ARG A 31 -17.06 5.57 -14.32
CA ARG A 31 -15.97 4.98 -13.53
C ARG A 31 -15.77 5.79 -12.26
N PRO A 32 -15.52 5.13 -11.11
CA PRO A 32 -15.14 5.83 -9.90
C PRO A 32 -13.85 6.64 -10.14
N PHE A 33 -13.75 7.81 -9.52
CA PHE A 33 -12.53 8.59 -9.51
C PHE A 33 -11.80 8.36 -8.20
N SER A 34 -10.58 7.90 -8.30
CA SER A 34 -9.70 7.61 -7.16
C SER A 34 -8.38 8.35 -7.31
N VAL A 35 -7.76 8.71 -6.19
CA VAL A 35 -6.47 9.40 -6.16
C VAL A 35 -5.46 8.54 -5.41
N TYR A 36 -4.34 8.23 -6.07
CA TYR A 36 -3.18 7.60 -5.44
C TYR A 36 -2.07 8.64 -5.25
N LEU A 37 -1.59 8.78 -4.02
CA LEU A 37 -0.47 9.64 -3.66
C LEU A 37 0.74 8.78 -3.29
N HIS A 38 1.83 8.93 -4.05
CA HIS A 38 3.03 8.12 -3.87
C HIS A 38 4.05 8.83 -2.98
N VAL A 39 4.25 8.36 -1.76
CA VAL A 39 5.30 8.86 -0.86
C VAL A 39 6.56 7.99 -1.01
N PRO A 40 7.64 8.47 -1.64
CA PRO A 40 8.75 7.61 -2.04
C PRO A 40 9.78 7.34 -0.94
N TYR A 41 9.57 7.80 0.28
CA TYR A 41 10.57 7.76 1.34
C TYR A 41 10.48 6.50 2.19
N CYS A 42 11.64 5.87 2.46
CA CYS A 42 11.77 4.76 3.37
C CYS A 42 12.93 4.99 4.35
N ARG A 43 12.78 4.52 5.57
CA ARG A 43 13.90 4.46 6.52
C ARG A 43 14.92 3.40 6.12
N VAL A 44 14.43 2.26 5.65
CA VAL A 44 15.20 1.12 5.15
C VAL A 44 14.47 0.58 3.93
N ARG A 45 15.18 0.28 2.86
CA ARG A 45 14.61 -0.38 1.69
C ARG A 45 14.65 -1.90 1.92
N CYS A 46 13.49 -2.55 1.84
CA CYS A 46 13.37 -4.00 1.96
C CYS A 46 14.09 -4.70 0.79
N GLY A 47 14.62 -5.91 1.03
CA GLY A 47 15.41 -6.63 0.04
C GLY A 47 14.67 -7.01 -1.23
N TYR A 48 13.36 -7.20 -1.12
CA TYR A 48 12.46 -7.55 -2.24
C TYR A 48 11.81 -6.36 -2.95
N CYS A 49 11.93 -5.15 -2.39
CA CYS A 49 11.15 -3.99 -2.83
C CYS A 49 11.65 -3.47 -4.19
N ASP A 50 10.77 -3.47 -5.19
CA ASP A 50 10.96 -2.93 -6.54
C ASP A 50 10.35 -1.53 -6.70
N PHE A 51 9.60 -1.05 -5.69
CA PHE A 51 8.95 0.26 -5.75
C PHE A 51 9.93 1.40 -5.90
N ASN A 52 9.48 2.49 -6.52
CA ASN A 52 10.23 3.73 -6.64
C ASN A 52 10.39 4.38 -5.25
N THR A 53 11.39 3.94 -4.49
CA THR A 53 11.61 4.35 -3.10
C THR A 53 13.05 4.77 -2.84
N TYR A 54 13.22 5.71 -1.92
CA TYR A 54 14.51 6.29 -1.58
C TYR A 54 14.74 6.30 -0.08
N THR A 55 15.95 5.95 0.34
CA THR A 55 16.39 6.08 1.74
C THR A 55 17.14 7.38 2.01
N ASN A 56 17.48 8.13 0.95
CA ASN A 56 17.99 9.49 1.08
C ASN A 56 16.80 10.45 1.23
N LEU A 57 16.69 11.09 2.39
CA LEU A 57 15.59 12.00 2.72
C LEU A 57 15.85 13.45 2.30
N ALA A 58 17.05 13.77 1.81
CA ALA A 58 17.50 15.11 1.39
C ALA A 58 18.01 15.04 -0.06
N MET A 59 17.09 14.98 -1.02
CA MET A 59 17.41 14.82 -2.46
C MET A 59 17.52 16.15 -3.21
N GLY A 60 17.55 17.27 -2.50
CA GLY A 60 17.62 18.61 -3.07
C GLY A 60 16.27 19.35 -3.04
N PRO A 61 16.25 20.62 -3.53
CA PRO A 61 15.04 21.45 -3.51
C PRO A 61 13.86 20.79 -4.23
N GLY A 62 12.70 20.77 -3.60
CA GLY A 62 11.47 20.17 -4.11
C GLY A 62 11.40 18.64 -4.06
N ALA A 63 12.50 17.95 -3.73
CA ALA A 63 12.59 16.49 -3.68
C ALA A 63 12.97 15.94 -2.30
N SER A 64 13.12 16.80 -1.31
CA SER A 64 13.36 16.40 0.09
C SER A 64 12.06 16.18 0.83
N VAL A 65 12.07 15.35 1.87
CA VAL A 65 10.89 15.09 2.73
C VAL A 65 10.21 16.39 3.18
N GLY A 66 10.98 17.43 3.53
CA GLY A 66 10.44 18.70 4.00
C GLY A 66 9.71 19.52 2.91
N ASP A 67 10.05 19.31 1.63
CA ASP A 67 9.45 20.05 0.51
C ASP A 67 8.37 19.24 -0.20
N TYR A 68 8.21 17.96 0.18
CA TYR A 68 7.43 16.99 -0.58
C TYR A 68 5.96 17.41 -0.74
N VAL A 69 5.33 17.85 0.33
CA VAL A 69 3.89 18.20 0.30
C VAL A 69 3.63 19.45 -0.56
N ASP A 70 4.53 20.43 -0.54
CA ASP A 70 4.42 21.63 -1.39
C ASP A 70 4.57 21.27 -2.87
N THR A 71 5.48 20.34 -3.20
CA THR A 71 5.66 19.83 -4.57
C THR A 71 4.45 19.05 -5.01
N LEU A 72 3.89 18.18 -4.14
CA LEU A 72 2.68 17.42 -4.42
C LEU A 72 1.47 18.33 -4.67
N GLU A 73 1.32 19.42 -3.90
CA GLU A 73 0.27 20.42 -4.11
C GLU A 73 0.33 21.01 -5.53
N CYS A 74 1.53 21.39 -5.98
CA CYS A 74 1.74 21.86 -7.36
C CYS A 74 1.36 20.78 -8.39
N GLU A 75 1.74 19.51 -8.16
CA GLU A 75 1.42 18.41 -9.06
C GLU A 75 -0.08 18.16 -9.15
N LEU A 76 -0.82 18.17 -8.03
CA LEU A 76 -2.26 17.99 -8.02
C LEU A 76 -3.01 19.10 -8.78
N HIS A 77 -2.57 20.35 -8.65
CA HIS A 77 -3.11 21.47 -9.44
C HIS A 77 -2.80 21.32 -10.94
N LEU A 78 -1.60 20.87 -11.30
CA LEU A 78 -1.24 20.57 -12.70
C LEU A 78 -2.10 19.43 -13.27
N ALA A 79 -2.31 18.37 -12.47
CA ALA A 79 -3.16 17.24 -12.86
C ALA A 79 -4.61 17.71 -13.11
N ARG A 80 -5.18 18.53 -12.21
CA ARG A 80 -6.51 19.09 -12.39
C ARG A 80 -6.62 19.92 -13.67
N ALA A 81 -5.64 20.81 -13.90
CA ALA A 81 -5.60 21.62 -15.10
C ALA A 81 -5.46 20.77 -16.39
N ALA A 82 -4.71 19.67 -16.36
CA ALA A 82 -4.60 18.74 -17.48
C ALA A 82 -5.93 18.02 -17.75
N MET A 83 -6.63 17.60 -16.72
CA MET A 83 -7.96 16.99 -16.82
C MET A 83 -8.99 17.98 -17.40
N ASP A 84 -8.96 19.24 -16.97
CA ASP A 84 -9.86 20.29 -17.49
C ASP A 84 -9.61 20.55 -18.99
N ARG A 85 -8.33 20.62 -19.41
CA ARG A 85 -7.98 20.77 -20.82
C ARG A 85 -8.43 19.57 -21.67
N ALA A 86 -8.42 18.37 -21.08
CA ALA A 86 -8.92 17.16 -21.76
C ALA A 86 -10.46 17.05 -21.76
N GLY A 87 -11.17 17.98 -21.13
CA GLY A 87 -12.62 17.95 -21.06
C GLY A 87 -13.19 16.89 -20.10
N LEU A 88 -12.35 16.38 -19.17
CA LEU A 88 -12.79 15.43 -18.17
C LEU A 88 -13.71 16.13 -17.14
N PRO A 89 -14.87 15.53 -16.80
CA PRO A 89 -15.78 16.13 -15.83
C PRO A 89 -15.12 16.20 -14.44
N ALA A 90 -15.38 17.26 -13.71
CA ALA A 90 -15.03 17.34 -12.30
C ALA A 90 -15.86 16.31 -11.52
N ARG A 91 -15.16 15.42 -10.81
CA ARG A 91 -15.77 14.39 -9.97
C ARG A 91 -15.05 14.34 -8.64
N PRO A 92 -15.77 14.26 -7.50
CA PRO A 92 -15.14 14.07 -6.22
C PRO A 92 -14.46 12.69 -6.16
N ALA A 93 -13.30 12.62 -5.48
CA ALA A 93 -12.62 11.36 -5.25
C ALA A 93 -13.45 10.48 -4.31
N GLN A 94 -13.71 9.25 -4.72
CA GLN A 94 -14.39 8.23 -3.90
C GLN A 94 -13.40 7.53 -2.98
N THR A 95 -12.14 7.42 -3.41
CA THR A 95 -11.06 6.90 -2.58
C THR A 95 -9.79 7.72 -2.74
N VAL A 96 -9.04 7.85 -1.65
CA VAL A 96 -7.67 8.39 -1.64
C VAL A 96 -6.77 7.36 -0.99
N PHE A 97 -5.72 6.95 -1.70
CA PHE A 97 -4.75 6.02 -1.16
C PHE A 97 -3.37 6.67 -1.12
N VAL A 98 -2.78 6.73 0.07
CA VAL A 98 -1.42 7.24 0.28
C VAL A 98 -0.51 6.05 0.53
N GLY A 99 0.34 5.74 -0.45
CA GLY A 99 1.19 4.55 -0.43
C GLY A 99 2.59 4.80 -0.98
N GLY A 100 3.29 3.72 -1.31
CA GLY A 100 4.58 3.74 -1.97
C GLY A 100 5.73 3.22 -1.11
N GLY A 101 6.55 4.10 -0.56
CA GLY A 101 7.62 3.75 0.35
C GLY A 101 7.10 3.48 1.75
N THR A 102 7.11 4.51 2.56
CA THR A 102 6.55 4.49 3.91
C THR A 102 5.93 5.87 4.16
N PRO A 103 4.64 6.07 3.87
CA PRO A 103 3.99 7.38 4.05
C PRO A 103 4.16 7.96 5.44
N THR A 104 4.19 7.12 6.46
CA THR A 104 4.39 7.50 7.85
C THR A 104 5.84 7.89 8.23
N MET A 105 6.70 8.07 7.23
CA MET A 105 7.94 8.86 7.37
C MET A 105 7.67 10.37 7.43
N LEU A 106 6.54 10.81 6.89
CA LEU A 106 6.05 12.17 7.05
C LEU A 106 5.45 12.37 8.45
N VAL A 107 5.43 13.58 8.94
CA VAL A 107 4.70 13.89 10.18
C VAL A 107 3.18 13.82 9.93
N PRO A 108 2.35 13.53 10.94
CA PRO A 108 0.91 13.33 10.70
C PRO A 108 0.23 14.56 10.08
N GLY A 109 0.68 15.78 10.42
CA GLY A 109 0.16 17.01 9.82
C GLY A 109 0.37 17.10 8.31
N ASP A 110 1.45 16.54 7.78
CA ASP A 110 1.73 16.53 6.36
C ASP A 110 0.80 15.56 5.62
N LEU A 111 0.56 14.37 6.16
CA LEU A 111 -0.42 13.41 5.58
C LEU A 111 -1.83 14.01 5.60
N VAL A 112 -2.23 14.65 6.67
CA VAL A 112 -3.53 15.33 6.77
C VAL A 112 -3.62 16.47 5.74
N ARG A 113 -2.57 17.27 5.59
CA ARG A 113 -2.51 18.32 4.57
C ARG A 113 -2.63 17.76 3.15
N MET A 114 -1.97 16.64 2.83
CA MET A 114 -2.08 15.99 1.52
C MET A 114 -3.53 15.62 1.19
N VAL A 115 -4.25 15.04 2.15
CA VAL A 115 -5.69 14.71 2.00
C VAL A 115 -6.52 15.98 1.83
N GLY A 116 -6.24 17.03 2.60
CA GLY A 116 -6.89 18.33 2.48
C GLY A 116 -6.74 18.93 1.07
N ILE A 117 -5.52 18.90 0.51
CA ILE A 117 -5.25 19.37 -0.86
C ILE A 117 -6.05 18.58 -1.90
N VAL A 118 -6.15 17.25 -1.76
CA VAL A 118 -7.01 16.44 -2.65
C VAL A 118 -8.47 16.91 -2.56
N GLY A 119 -8.96 17.15 -1.33
CA GLY A 119 -10.31 17.67 -1.11
C GLY A 119 -10.53 19.04 -1.74
N GLU A 120 -9.56 19.95 -1.69
CA GLU A 120 -9.63 21.28 -2.31
C GLU A 120 -9.58 21.22 -3.85
N VAL A 121 -8.72 20.38 -4.42
CA VAL A 121 -8.45 20.32 -5.86
C VAL A 121 -9.50 19.51 -6.61
N PHE A 122 -9.94 18.38 -6.05
CA PHE A 122 -10.85 17.44 -6.72
C PHE A 122 -12.22 17.32 -6.02
N GLY A 123 -12.30 17.63 -4.72
CA GLY A 123 -13.39 17.25 -3.85
C GLY A 123 -13.25 15.83 -3.32
N LEU A 124 -13.87 15.55 -2.18
CA LEU A 124 -14.04 14.20 -1.63
C LEU A 124 -15.53 13.87 -1.64
N ALA A 125 -15.87 12.66 -2.06
CA ALA A 125 -17.24 12.17 -2.00
C ALA A 125 -17.67 11.94 -0.54
N ASP A 126 -18.96 12.02 -0.27
CA ASP A 126 -19.51 11.65 1.04
C ASP A 126 -19.17 10.19 1.35
N GLY A 127 -18.50 9.95 2.49
CA GLY A 127 -18.04 8.63 2.89
C GLY A 127 -16.83 8.11 2.10
N ALA A 128 -16.06 8.98 1.43
CA ALA A 128 -14.85 8.58 0.73
C ALA A 128 -13.91 7.81 1.66
N GLU A 129 -13.33 6.72 1.16
CA GLU A 129 -12.26 6.03 1.87
C GLU A 129 -10.94 6.78 1.70
N VAL A 130 -10.27 7.06 2.81
CA VAL A 130 -8.94 7.68 2.83
C VAL A 130 -8.00 6.76 3.58
N THR A 131 -7.17 6.05 2.82
CA THR A 131 -6.26 5.03 3.34
C THR A 131 -4.81 5.49 3.27
N THR A 132 -4.02 5.17 4.28
CA THR A 132 -2.56 5.29 4.24
C THR A 132 -1.88 3.98 4.63
N GLU A 133 -0.77 3.67 3.97
CA GLU A 133 0.16 2.63 4.41
C GLU A 133 1.01 3.11 5.57
N ALA A 134 1.36 2.20 6.46
CA ALA A 134 2.19 2.48 7.62
C ALA A 134 3.15 1.33 7.94
N ASN A 135 4.38 1.67 8.30
CA ASN A 135 5.24 0.72 8.98
C ASN A 135 4.89 0.72 10.49
N PRO A 136 4.73 -0.45 11.13
CA PRO A 136 4.40 -0.51 12.55
C PRO A 136 5.36 0.26 13.49
N GLU A 137 6.63 0.45 13.10
CA GLU A 137 7.63 1.17 13.91
C GLU A 137 7.63 2.70 13.70
N THR A 138 6.87 3.22 12.72
CA THR A 138 6.86 4.66 12.42
C THR A 138 5.68 5.41 13.02
N VAL A 139 4.77 4.72 13.71
CA VAL A 139 3.57 5.32 14.28
C VAL A 139 3.44 5.02 15.77
N ASP A 140 2.77 5.91 16.47
CA ASP A 140 2.31 5.74 17.85
C ASP A 140 0.82 6.10 17.95
N GLU A 141 0.27 6.03 19.17
CA GLU A 141 -1.14 6.31 19.40
C GLU A 141 -1.52 7.76 19.07
N ALA A 142 -0.66 8.72 19.38
CA ALA A 142 -0.89 10.14 19.08
C ALA A 142 -0.88 10.39 17.58
N TYR A 143 0.07 9.76 16.86
CA TYR A 143 0.15 9.80 15.40
C TYR A 143 -1.16 9.32 14.75
N LEU A 144 -1.62 8.13 15.11
CA LEU A 144 -2.84 7.53 14.55
C LEU A 144 -4.11 8.33 14.91
N THR A 145 -4.15 8.90 16.12
CA THR A 145 -5.24 9.79 16.53
C THR A 145 -5.28 11.05 15.67
N ALA A 146 -4.11 11.64 15.37
CA ALA A 146 -4.03 12.82 14.50
C ALA A 146 -4.48 12.52 13.07
N LEU A 147 -4.14 11.32 12.53
CA LEU A 147 -4.61 10.91 11.21
C LEU A 147 -6.14 10.79 11.17
N ALA A 148 -6.74 10.13 12.15
CA ALA A 148 -8.20 9.97 12.23
C ALA A 148 -8.91 11.32 12.34
N GLN A 149 -8.40 12.23 13.18
CA GLN A 149 -8.94 13.59 13.32
C GLN A 149 -8.77 14.42 12.03
N GLY A 150 -7.76 14.09 11.22
CA GLY A 150 -7.48 14.73 9.93
C GLY A 150 -8.25 14.14 8.75
N GLY A 151 -9.18 13.20 8.99
CA GLY A 151 -10.08 12.67 7.96
C GLY A 151 -9.60 11.40 7.27
N LEU A 152 -8.50 10.77 7.72
CA LEU A 152 -8.17 9.43 7.29
C LEU A 152 -9.17 8.43 7.90
N THR A 153 -9.53 7.41 7.13
CA THR A 153 -10.55 6.42 7.53
C THR A 153 -9.98 5.02 7.75
N ARG A 154 -8.84 4.70 7.11
CA ARG A 154 -8.18 3.39 7.18
C ARG A 154 -6.66 3.52 7.25
N VAL A 155 -6.02 2.56 7.91
CA VAL A 155 -4.56 2.39 7.87
C VAL A 155 -4.21 0.94 7.56
N SER A 156 -3.30 0.72 6.59
CA SER A 156 -2.73 -0.59 6.28
C SER A 156 -1.34 -0.72 6.89
N PHE A 157 -1.13 -1.77 7.67
CA PHE A 157 0.16 -2.03 8.30
C PHE A 157 0.89 -3.18 7.60
N GLY A 158 2.09 -2.91 7.12
CA GLY A 158 2.96 -3.94 6.58
C GLY A 158 3.48 -4.88 7.67
N MET A 159 2.71 -5.91 8.01
CA MET A 159 3.11 -6.97 8.94
C MET A 159 4.08 -7.94 8.31
N GLN A 160 3.84 -8.33 7.07
CA GLN A 160 4.56 -9.26 6.22
C GLN A 160 4.63 -10.69 6.78
N SER A 161 5.14 -10.89 7.99
CA SER A 161 5.20 -12.17 8.69
C SER A 161 5.20 -11.96 10.21
N ALA A 162 4.73 -12.94 10.96
CA ALA A 162 4.88 -13.01 12.43
C ALA A 162 6.18 -13.69 12.85
N VAL A 163 6.97 -14.20 11.90
CA VAL A 163 8.12 -15.07 12.17
C VAL A 163 9.43 -14.29 11.98
N PRO A 164 10.25 -14.14 13.04
CA PRO A 164 11.42 -13.27 12.99
C PRO A 164 12.45 -13.62 11.92
N HIS A 165 12.71 -14.92 11.64
CA HIS A 165 13.68 -15.29 10.61
C HIS A 165 13.15 -14.97 9.19
N VAL A 166 11.83 -15.07 8.95
CA VAL A 166 11.21 -14.68 7.68
C VAL A 166 11.33 -13.16 7.50
N LEU A 167 10.99 -12.37 8.52
CA LEU A 167 11.19 -10.92 8.47
C LEU A 167 12.64 -10.53 8.18
N LYS A 168 13.60 -11.26 8.75
CA LYS A 168 15.02 -11.02 8.49
C LYS A 168 15.40 -11.28 7.03
N VAL A 169 14.85 -12.31 6.40
CA VAL A 169 15.05 -12.60 4.96
C VAL A 169 14.45 -11.49 4.09
N LEU A 170 13.31 -10.96 4.48
CA LEU A 170 12.65 -9.84 3.82
C LEU A 170 13.32 -8.48 4.08
N ASP A 171 14.43 -8.41 4.83
CA ASP A 171 15.07 -7.16 5.32
C ASP A 171 14.07 -6.23 6.05
N ARG A 172 13.10 -6.82 6.78
CA ARG A 172 12.17 -6.07 7.65
C ARG A 172 12.76 -5.89 9.03
N THR A 173 12.63 -4.67 9.57
CA THR A 173 13.23 -4.28 10.86
C THR A 173 12.23 -4.14 11.98
N HIS A 174 10.91 -4.21 11.69
CA HIS A 174 9.88 -4.12 12.71
C HIS A 174 9.79 -5.41 13.53
N ARG A 175 9.33 -5.27 14.77
CA ARG A 175 9.11 -6.39 15.69
C ARG A 175 7.67 -6.90 15.57
N PRO A 176 7.44 -8.22 15.45
CA PRO A 176 6.09 -8.77 15.33
C PRO A 176 5.14 -8.31 16.46
N GLU A 177 5.64 -8.16 17.69
CA GLU A 177 4.85 -7.74 18.86
C GLU A 177 4.32 -6.30 18.73
N ARG A 178 4.88 -5.52 17.82
CA ARG A 178 4.43 -4.15 17.55
C ARG A 178 3.10 -4.12 16.82
N VAL A 179 2.83 -5.10 15.95
CA VAL A 179 1.64 -5.12 15.08
C VAL A 179 0.32 -5.10 15.87
N PRO A 180 0.08 -6.01 16.84
CA PRO A 180 -1.16 -5.98 17.62
C PRO A 180 -1.33 -4.68 18.42
N LEU A 181 -0.23 -4.01 18.78
CA LEU A 181 -0.26 -2.76 19.52
C LEU A 181 -0.75 -1.60 18.62
N VAL A 182 -0.18 -1.46 17.42
CA VAL A 182 -0.57 -0.37 16.49
C VAL A 182 -1.99 -0.56 15.97
N VAL A 183 -2.43 -1.80 15.74
CA VAL A 183 -3.84 -2.08 15.37
C VAL A 183 -4.81 -1.68 16.48
N ARG A 184 -4.48 -1.95 17.75
CA ARG A 184 -5.31 -1.48 18.88
C ARG A 184 -5.38 0.04 18.94
N TRP A 185 -4.28 0.75 18.71
CA TRP A 185 -4.27 2.21 18.68
C TRP A 185 -5.11 2.77 17.53
N ALA A 186 -4.97 2.20 16.31
CA ALA A 186 -5.76 2.59 15.16
C ALA A 186 -7.27 2.44 15.43
N ARG A 187 -7.69 1.29 15.97
CA ARG A 187 -9.09 1.06 16.34
C ARG A 187 -9.61 2.02 17.40
N ARG A 188 -8.80 2.34 18.41
CA ARG A 188 -9.19 3.35 19.41
C ARG A 188 -9.35 4.75 18.82
N ALA A 189 -8.57 5.05 17.79
CA ALA A 189 -8.70 6.29 17.04
C ALA A 189 -9.90 6.29 16.08
N GLY A 190 -10.57 5.15 15.86
CA GLY A 190 -11.71 5.03 14.93
C GLY A 190 -11.31 4.70 13.50
N LEU A 191 -10.05 4.33 13.24
CA LEU A 191 -9.57 3.92 11.93
C LEU A 191 -9.91 2.43 11.66
N ALA A 192 -10.40 2.12 10.46
CA ALA A 192 -10.37 0.78 9.93
C ALA A 192 -8.92 0.31 9.74
N THR A 193 -8.69 -1.00 9.83
CA THR A 193 -7.33 -1.56 9.83
C THR A 193 -7.16 -2.64 8.78
N SER A 194 -6.04 -2.58 8.06
CA SER A 194 -5.58 -3.63 7.16
C SER A 194 -4.22 -4.16 7.62
N LEU A 195 -3.94 -5.44 7.33
CA LEU A 195 -2.61 -6.01 7.46
C LEU A 195 -2.17 -6.60 6.13
N ASP A 196 -0.93 -6.31 5.75
CA ASP A 196 -0.31 -6.88 4.56
C ASP A 196 0.63 -8.00 4.98
N LEU A 197 0.49 -9.17 4.36
CA LEU A 197 1.29 -10.37 4.56
C LEU A 197 1.99 -10.74 3.26
N ILE A 198 3.17 -11.34 3.38
CA ILE A 198 3.92 -11.89 2.26
C ILE A 198 4.23 -13.35 2.55
N TYR A 199 3.91 -14.24 1.62
CA TYR A 199 4.25 -15.66 1.67
C TYR A 199 5.21 -16.03 0.52
N GLY A 200 5.86 -17.20 0.63
CA GLY A 200 6.85 -17.63 -0.35
C GLY A 200 8.24 -17.04 -0.12
N ALA A 201 8.50 -16.43 1.04
CA ALA A 201 9.84 -15.93 1.35
C ALA A 201 10.87 -17.08 1.36
N PRO A 202 12.09 -16.88 0.83
CA PRO A 202 13.14 -17.88 0.85
C PRO A 202 13.36 -18.49 2.23
N GLY A 203 13.15 -19.83 2.35
CA GLY A 203 13.28 -20.55 3.61
C GLY A 203 12.08 -20.46 4.56
N GLU A 204 10.98 -19.86 4.13
CA GLU A 204 9.72 -19.89 4.87
C GLU A 204 9.04 -21.25 4.73
N SER A 205 8.82 -21.96 5.83
CA SER A 205 8.08 -23.22 5.85
C SER A 205 6.55 -22.99 5.86
N MET A 206 5.78 -24.03 5.51
CA MET A 206 4.31 -24.02 5.67
C MET A 206 3.88 -23.75 7.12
N GLU A 207 4.67 -24.18 8.10
CA GLU A 207 4.44 -23.92 9.52
C GLU A 207 4.68 -22.44 9.88
N ASP A 208 5.69 -21.80 9.31
CA ASP A 208 5.94 -20.37 9.51
C ASP A 208 4.80 -19.53 8.92
N TRP A 209 4.33 -19.91 7.74
CA TRP A 209 3.18 -19.27 7.11
C TRP A 209 1.90 -19.44 7.94
N ARG A 210 1.62 -20.65 8.40
CA ARG A 210 0.49 -20.93 9.29
C ARG A 210 0.52 -20.04 10.55
N ARG A 211 1.69 -19.91 11.20
CA ARG A 211 1.87 -19.03 12.37
C ARG A 211 1.59 -17.56 12.04
N SER A 212 1.99 -17.10 10.87
CA SER A 212 1.74 -15.73 10.42
C SER A 212 0.25 -15.48 10.19
N LEU A 213 -0.47 -16.44 9.58
CA LEU A 213 -1.92 -16.36 9.40
C LEU A 213 -2.67 -16.38 10.74
N GLU A 214 -2.30 -17.29 11.65
CA GLU A 214 -2.92 -17.39 12.99
C GLU A 214 -2.75 -16.07 13.77
N ALA A 215 -1.55 -15.49 13.75
CA ALA A 215 -1.28 -14.21 14.39
C ALA A 215 -2.12 -13.07 13.76
N ALA A 216 -2.24 -13.02 12.44
CA ALA A 216 -3.06 -12.02 11.75
C ALA A 216 -4.55 -12.18 12.07
N VAL A 217 -5.05 -13.41 12.10
CA VAL A 217 -6.45 -13.73 12.48
C VAL A 217 -6.72 -13.37 13.95
N GLU A 218 -5.78 -13.64 14.86
CA GLU A 218 -5.90 -13.27 16.28
C GLU A 218 -5.96 -11.74 16.46
N ILE A 219 -5.15 -10.99 15.72
CA ILE A 219 -5.21 -9.52 15.70
C ILE A 219 -6.57 -9.05 15.16
N GLY A 220 -7.12 -9.76 14.18
CA GLY A 220 -8.47 -9.59 13.63
C GLY A 220 -8.68 -8.26 12.92
N PRO A 221 -7.85 -7.82 11.97
CA PRO A 221 -8.07 -6.58 11.21
C PRO A 221 -9.39 -6.62 10.43
N ASP A 222 -9.77 -5.50 9.85
CA ASP A 222 -10.97 -5.43 8.99
C ASP A 222 -10.70 -6.00 7.61
N HIS A 223 -9.45 -5.94 7.17
CA HIS A 223 -8.97 -6.37 5.86
C HIS A 223 -7.59 -7.02 5.96
N LEU A 224 -7.30 -7.95 5.05
CA LEU A 224 -6.01 -8.64 4.92
C LEU A 224 -5.62 -8.73 3.45
N SER A 225 -4.38 -8.34 3.15
CA SER A 225 -3.73 -8.64 1.89
C SER A 225 -2.68 -9.73 2.12
N ALA A 226 -2.65 -10.76 1.29
CA ALA A 226 -1.63 -11.81 1.32
C ALA A 226 -1.03 -11.98 -0.07
N TYR A 227 0.21 -11.53 -0.23
CA TYR A 227 0.90 -11.50 -1.52
C TYR A 227 1.92 -12.62 -1.62
N ALA A 228 1.94 -13.32 -2.76
CA ALA A 228 3.08 -14.16 -3.12
C ALA A 228 4.31 -13.28 -3.31
N LEU A 229 5.46 -13.72 -2.82
CA LEU A 229 6.71 -13.00 -2.99
C LEU A 229 7.21 -13.13 -4.43
N VAL A 230 7.15 -12.04 -5.17
CA VAL A 230 7.79 -11.94 -6.48
C VAL A 230 9.19 -11.35 -6.33
N ILE A 231 10.19 -12.03 -6.88
CA ILE A 231 11.59 -11.57 -6.85
C ILE A 231 11.91 -10.83 -8.15
N GLU A 232 11.77 -9.51 -8.11
CA GLU A 232 11.96 -8.63 -9.26
C GLU A 232 13.44 -8.34 -9.55
N GLU A 233 13.78 -8.28 -10.85
CA GLU A 233 15.12 -7.94 -11.31
C GLU A 233 15.53 -6.53 -10.82
N GLY A 234 16.80 -6.41 -10.41
CA GLY A 234 17.33 -5.17 -9.87
C GLY A 234 17.16 -5.00 -8.36
N THR A 235 16.41 -5.89 -7.68
CA THR A 235 16.30 -5.90 -6.22
C THR A 235 17.52 -6.53 -5.57
N ARG A 236 17.74 -6.25 -4.28
CA ARG A 236 18.80 -6.89 -3.51
C ARG A 236 18.57 -8.41 -3.40
N MET A 237 17.33 -8.83 -3.19
CA MET A 237 16.96 -10.23 -3.07
C MET A 237 17.22 -10.98 -4.38
N TRP A 238 16.89 -10.41 -5.53
CA TRP A 238 17.22 -10.98 -6.84
C TRP A 238 18.74 -11.20 -7.01
N ALA A 239 19.55 -10.23 -6.58
CA ALA A 239 21.00 -10.38 -6.63
C ALA A 239 21.50 -11.51 -5.71
N GLN A 240 20.88 -11.73 -4.54
CA GLN A 240 21.20 -12.83 -3.62
C GLN A 240 20.80 -14.19 -4.22
N VAL A 241 19.62 -14.29 -4.83
CA VAL A 241 19.17 -15.51 -5.53
C VAL A 241 20.09 -15.84 -6.69
N ARG A 242 20.46 -14.86 -7.51
CA ARG A 242 21.41 -15.08 -8.62
C ARG A 242 22.80 -15.57 -8.18
N ARG A 243 23.23 -15.19 -6.98
CA ARG A 243 24.51 -15.69 -6.39
C ARG A 243 24.37 -17.03 -5.67
N GLY A 244 23.15 -17.60 -5.60
CA GLY A 244 22.88 -18.84 -4.88
C GLY A 244 22.90 -18.68 -3.36
N GLU A 245 22.78 -17.46 -2.84
CA GLU A 245 22.72 -17.16 -1.40
C GLU A 245 21.32 -17.44 -0.83
N LEU A 246 20.30 -17.28 -1.64
CA LEU A 246 18.90 -17.58 -1.33
C LEU A 246 18.30 -18.47 -2.41
N PRO A 247 17.41 -19.44 -2.06
CA PRO A 247 16.66 -20.19 -3.05
C PRO A 247 15.62 -19.31 -3.74
N MET A 248 15.23 -19.66 -4.94
CA MET A 248 14.05 -19.08 -5.62
C MET A 248 12.78 -19.65 -4.97
N PRO A 249 11.72 -18.85 -4.75
CA PRO A 249 10.41 -19.37 -4.41
C PRO A 249 9.92 -20.40 -5.44
N GLU A 250 9.17 -21.38 -4.97
CA GLU A 250 8.63 -22.45 -5.82
C GLU A 250 7.12 -22.23 -6.03
N ASP A 251 6.66 -22.27 -7.27
CA ASP A 251 5.26 -22.01 -7.64
C ASP A 251 4.27 -22.92 -6.90
N ASP A 252 4.59 -24.23 -6.73
CA ASP A 252 3.73 -25.19 -6.03
C ASP A 252 3.65 -24.90 -4.51
N ASP A 253 4.76 -24.46 -3.89
CA ASP A 253 4.78 -24.05 -2.48
C ASP A 253 3.96 -22.77 -2.27
N GLU A 254 4.09 -21.80 -3.19
CA GLU A 254 3.29 -20.57 -3.15
C GLU A 254 1.80 -20.85 -3.35
N ALA A 255 1.44 -21.75 -4.28
CA ALA A 255 0.05 -22.17 -4.48
C ALA A 255 -0.53 -22.83 -3.21
N ALA A 256 0.22 -23.73 -2.58
CA ALA A 256 -0.20 -24.38 -1.33
C ALA A 256 -0.37 -23.36 -0.18
N LYS A 257 0.48 -22.35 -0.10
CA LYS A 257 0.37 -21.26 0.88
C LYS A 257 -0.84 -20.37 0.61
N TYR A 258 -1.14 -20.09 -0.66
CA TYR A 258 -2.36 -19.36 -1.03
C TYR A 258 -3.62 -20.11 -0.60
N GLU A 259 -3.71 -21.42 -0.90
CA GLU A 259 -4.84 -22.26 -0.47
C GLU A 259 -4.99 -22.28 1.05
N MET A 260 -3.87 -22.35 1.78
CA MET A 260 -3.87 -22.28 3.24
C MET A 260 -4.40 -20.92 3.74
N ALA A 261 -4.00 -19.81 3.09
CA ALA A 261 -4.50 -18.48 3.43
C ALA A 261 -6.01 -18.38 3.21
N ASP A 262 -6.50 -18.80 2.05
CA ASP A 262 -7.92 -18.77 1.74
C ASP A 262 -8.75 -19.57 2.74
N ALA A 263 -8.34 -20.80 3.03
CA ALA A 263 -9.03 -21.65 4.00
C ALA A 263 -9.03 -21.06 5.42
N ALA A 264 -7.89 -20.53 5.88
CA ALA A 264 -7.75 -19.94 7.22
C ALA A 264 -8.58 -18.66 7.37
N LEU A 265 -8.51 -17.77 6.38
CA LEU A 265 -9.21 -16.49 6.40
C LEU A 265 -10.72 -16.68 6.22
N ALA A 266 -11.16 -17.58 5.32
CA ALA A 266 -12.57 -17.93 5.20
C ALA A 266 -13.13 -18.52 6.51
N GLY A 267 -12.38 -19.41 7.18
CA GLY A 267 -12.72 -19.97 8.49
C GLY A 267 -12.81 -18.92 9.61
N ALA A 268 -12.09 -17.80 9.47
CA ALA A 268 -12.11 -16.67 10.39
C ALA A 268 -13.17 -15.60 10.03
N GLY A 269 -13.98 -15.82 8.99
CA GLY A 269 -15.09 -14.95 8.59
C GLY A 269 -14.70 -13.82 7.63
N TYR A 270 -13.52 -13.88 7.03
CA TYR A 270 -13.16 -13.01 5.92
C TYR A 270 -13.68 -13.59 4.60
N ARG A 271 -13.91 -12.72 3.62
CA ARG A 271 -14.31 -13.10 2.26
C ARG A 271 -13.25 -12.64 1.28
N TRP A 272 -12.84 -13.56 0.42
CA TRP A 272 -12.04 -13.22 -0.74
C TRP A 272 -12.86 -12.36 -1.72
N TYR A 273 -12.29 -11.30 -2.27
CA TYR A 273 -12.98 -10.43 -3.24
C TYR A 273 -12.07 -10.00 -4.40
N GLU A 274 -10.75 -10.13 -4.23
CA GLU A 274 -9.75 -9.80 -5.23
C GLU A 274 -8.53 -10.70 -5.01
N ILE A 275 -7.65 -10.88 -6.01
CA ILE A 275 -6.63 -11.95 -6.09
C ILE A 275 -5.86 -12.17 -4.77
N SER A 276 -5.46 -11.11 -4.09
CA SER A 276 -4.65 -11.20 -2.86
C SER A 276 -5.35 -10.62 -1.63
N ASN A 277 -6.66 -10.34 -1.72
CA ASN A 277 -7.36 -9.55 -0.71
C ASN A 277 -8.57 -10.27 -0.13
N TRP A 278 -8.66 -10.24 1.21
CA TRP A 278 -9.76 -10.77 2.01
C TRP A 278 -10.23 -9.69 2.98
N ALA A 279 -11.53 -9.51 3.08
CA ALA A 279 -12.12 -8.53 3.97
C ALA A 279 -13.26 -9.10 4.81
N ARG A 280 -13.52 -8.50 5.96
CA ARG A 280 -14.81 -8.66 6.62
C ARG A 280 -15.89 -8.02 5.76
N PRO A 281 -17.15 -8.56 5.73
CA PRO A 281 -18.22 -7.97 4.94
C PRO A 281 -18.38 -6.46 5.19
N GLY A 282 -18.29 -5.66 4.13
CA GLY A 282 -18.37 -4.20 4.19
C GLY A 282 -17.06 -3.49 4.55
N ALA A 283 -15.94 -4.22 4.55
CA ALA A 283 -14.60 -3.67 4.78
C ALA A 283 -13.68 -3.85 3.56
N GLU A 284 -14.22 -4.24 2.43
CA GLU A 284 -13.53 -4.22 1.12
C GLU A 284 -13.03 -2.80 0.81
N CYS A 285 -11.87 -2.68 0.17
CA CYS A 285 -11.25 -1.38 -0.20
C CYS A 285 -11.03 -1.24 -1.73
#